data_d5666a1610b18e3081b718c6999c4d42
#
_entry.id   d5666a1610b18e3081b718c6999c4d42
#
_cell.length_a   1.000
_cell.length_b   1.000
_cell.length_c   1.000
_cell.angle_alpha   90.00
_cell.angle_beta   90.00
_cell.angle_gamma   90.00
#
_symmetry.space_group_name_H-M   'P 1'
#
loop_
_entity.id
_entity.type
_entity.pdbx_description
1 polymer ?
#
loop_
_entity_poly.entity_id
_entity_poly.type
_entity_poly.pdbx_seq_one_letter_code
_entity_poly.pdbx_strand_id
1 'polypeptide(L)'
;MLSSVGSATLLGVEGRPVRVEVHVSSGLPGFTVVGLPDTTCREARDRVRAALLSSRLTWPSARVTVNLAPPGLRKVGSGLDLPIAVGLLAASEQLPPDSVMGRAFVGELGLDGSVRPVPGALPLIDALTEPEIVVPEPCAVEAHLVGRHRVRPVGSLGALVAALAGLAEWPVPPEPAPPVPPPPGPDLSEVRGQPAARFALEVAAAGGHHLLLVGPPGAGKTMLARRLPGLLPELSPDHALEATCIHSAAGLPLPPGGLIRRPPFRAPHHGASAVSLVGGGSGTMQPGEVSLAHCGVLFLDELGEFDPTVLDSLRQPLEEGVIRVARAAAKVTYPACLLLVAAMNPCPCGEGGAPGSCRCSPAARARYARRLSGPLVDRFDMRVEVGRPEVTELLSKDGAEPTHEVATRVAAARAVATRRGVQANAQIPSWRLDDVAPMDREARRLVERTLRAGRLTGRGLGGIRRVARTVADLAGHDGPLSVPHVTTALALRAEPTFLDGRAA
;
A
#
# COMPACT_ATOMS: atom_id res chain seq x y z
N MET A 1 44.95 4.46 1.26
CA MET A 1 44.24 4.90 0.04
C MET A 1 42.78 5.18 0.32
N LEU A 2 42.07 5.84 -0.60
CA LEU A 2 40.65 6.19 -0.48
C LEU A 2 39.90 5.57 -1.66
N SER A 3 38.76 4.93 -1.39
CA SER A 3 37.80 4.47 -2.38
C SER A 3 36.42 5.04 -2.10
N SER A 4 35.58 5.22 -3.11
CA SER A 4 34.22 5.76 -2.97
C SER A 4 33.26 4.97 -3.87
N VAL A 5 32.22 4.38 -3.27
CA VAL A 5 31.28 3.44 -3.91
C VAL A 5 29.86 3.93 -3.73
N GLY A 6 29.05 3.84 -4.79
CA GLY A 6 27.62 4.16 -4.75
C GLY A 6 26.81 3.07 -4.09
N SER A 7 25.81 3.47 -3.28
CA SER A 7 24.81 2.59 -2.67
C SER A 7 23.56 3.38 -2.28
N ALA A 8 22.59 2.75 -1.60
CA ALA A 8 21.42 3.41 -1.05
C ALA A 8 21.03 2.82 0.30
N THR A 9 20.27 3.58 1.08
CA THR A 9 19.63 3.15 2.32
C THR A 9 18.13 3.41 2.25
N LEU A 10 17.34 2.62 2.98
CA LEU A 10 15.89 2.78 3.02
C LEU A 10 15.46 3.77 4.10
N LEU A 11 14.57 4.69 3.74
CA LEU A 11 13.89 5.57 4.68
C LEU A 11 12.37 5.43 4.52
N GLY A 12 11.77 4.58 5.34
CA GLY A 12 10.38 4.15 5.15
C GLY A 12 10.23 3.31 3.89
N VAL A 13 9.58 3.84 2.85
CA VAL A 13 9.41 3.18 1.55
C VAL A 13 10.25 3.83 0.44
N GLU A 14 11.02 4.86 0.78
CA GLU A 14 11.87 5.57 -0.18
C GLU A 14 13.32 5.15 -0.04
N GLY A 15 13.96 4.85 -1.15
CA GLY A 15 15.41 4.73 -1.23
C GLY A 15 16.07 6.11 -1.13
N ARG A 16 17.20 6.18 -0.47
CA ARG A 16 18.02 7.38 -0.38
C ARG A 16 19.45 7.04 -0.76
N PRO A 17 20.06 7.75 -1.74
CA PRO A 17 21.41 7.45 -2.18
C PRO A 17 22.41 7.67 -1.03
N VAL A 18 23.39 6.78 -0.95
CA VAL A 18 24.49 6.79 0.01
C VAL A 18 25.79 6.63 -0.73
N ARG A 19 26.77 7.43 -0.40
CA ARG A 19 28.14 7.25 -0.83
C ARG A 19 28.93 6.57 0.31
N VAL A 20 29.49 5.40 0.02
CA VAL A 20 30.34 4.64 0.94
C VAL A 20 31.78 4.95 0.63
N GLU A 21 32.43 5.73 1.51
CA GLU A 21 33.83 6.12 1.36
C GLU A 21 34.66 5.31 2.34
N VAL A 22 35.68 4.60 1.83
CA VAL A 22 36.54 3.73 2.64
C VAL A 22 37.99 4.25 2.55
N HIS A 23 38.54 4.59 3.70
CA HIS A 23 39.92 5.03 3.83
C HIS A 23 40.75 4.00 4.59
N VAL A 24 41.81 3.49 3.97
CA VAL A 24 42.80 2.60 4.58
C VAL A 24 44.09 3.38 4.79
N SER A 25 44.53 3.47 6.03
CA SER A 25 45.76 4.20 6.42
C SER A 25 46.68 3.32 7.26
N SER A 26 47.97 3.66 7.27
CA SER A 26 48.95 3.07 8.20
C SER A 26 48.56 3.36 9.65
N GLY A 27 48.86 2.44 10.56
CA GLY A 27 48.59 2.56 11.99
C GLY A 27 48.12 1.29 12.63
N LEU A 28 47.77 1.34 13.90
CA LEU A 28 47.21 0.17 14.61
C LEU A 28 45.94 -0.31 13.96
N PRO A 29 45.81 -1.63 13.75
CA PRO A 29 44.60 -2.20 13.15
C PRO A 29 43.34 -1.76 13.87
N GLY A 30 42.37 -1.25 13.14
CA GLY A 30 41.10 -0.79 13.66
C GLY A 30 40.08 -0.64 12.54
N PHE A 31 38.79 -0.72 12.88
CA PHE A 31 37.67 -0.52 11.94
C PHE A 31 36.62 0.39 12.58
N THR A 32 36.31 1.47 11.94
CA THR A 32 35.36 2.46 12.44
C THR A 32 34.38 2.85 11.32
N VAL A 33 33.07 2.87 11.64
CA VAL A 33 32.01 3.34 10.74
C VAL A 33 31.45 4.65 11.27
N VAL A 34 31.42 5.67 10.45
CA VAL A 34 30.88 7.00 10.75
C VAL A 34 29.77 7.38 9.76
N GLY A 35 28.97 8.41 10.03
CA GLY A 35 27.88 8.86 9.17
C GLY A 35 26.51 8.34 9.61
N LEU A 36 26.23 8.30 10.91
CA LEU A 36 24.97 7.87 11.54
C LEU A 36 24.53 6.44 11.21
N PRO A 37 25.42 5.42 11.32
CA PRO A 37 25.02 4.02 11.15
C PRO A 37 24.07 3.59 12.27
N ASP A 38 23.09 2.76 11.95
CA ASP A 38 22.33 2.01 12.97
C ASP A 38 23.16 0.86 13.58
N THR A 39 22.56 0.05 14.47
CA THR A 39 23.24 -1.08 15.09
C THR A 39 23.69 -2.11 14.04
N THR A 40 22.80 -2.41 13.08
CA THR A 40 23.07 -3.39 12.01
C THR A 40 24.23 -2.98 11.11
N CYS A 41 24.28 -1.68 10.74
CA CYS A 41 25.42 -1.13 9.99
C CYS A 41 26.74 -1.16 10.78
N ARG A 42 26.69 -1.05 12.12
CA ARG A 42 27.92 -1.17 12.97
C ARG A 42 28.43 -2.59 13.02
N GLU A 43 27.54 -3.59 13.00
CA GLU A 43 27.86 -5.01 12.93
C GLU A 43 28.42 -5.45 11.57
N ALA A 44 28.31 -4.61 10.54
CA ALA A 44 28.84 -4.88 9.19
C ALA A 44 30.31 -5.27 9.22
N ARG A 45 31.12 -4.72 10.18
CA ARG A 45 32.53 -5.12 10.38
C ARG A 45 32.73 -6.62 10.43
N ASP A 46 31.95 -7.28 11.29
CA ASP A 46 32.14 -8.71 11.55
C ASP A 46 31.63 -9.57 10.41
N ARG A 47 30.52 -9.16 9.76
CA ARG A 47 30.00 -9.84 8.56
C ARG A 47 30.92 -9.66 7.37
N VAL A 48 31.38 -8.45 7.09
CA VAL A 48 32.33 -8.15 6.00
C VAL A 48 33.63 -8.88 6.20
N ARG A 49 34.19 -8.88 7.42
CA ARG A 49 35.44 -9.59 7.73
C ARG A 49 35.31 -11.08 7.49
N ALA A 50 34.27 -11.72 7.99
CA ALA A 50 34.04 -13.14 7.82
C ALA A 50 33.84 -13.47 6.33
N ALA A 51 33.05 -12.69 5.58
CA ALA A 51 32.82 -12.87 4.16
C ALA A 51 34.10 -12.77 3.33
N LEU A 52 34.99 -11.79 3.62
CA LEU A 52 36.28 -11.67 2.95
C LEU A 52 37.12 -12.94 3.17
N LEU A 53 37.31 -13.34 4.43
CA LEU A 53 38.12 -14.50 4.77
C LEU A 53 37.57 -15.80 4.15
N SER A 54 36.26 -16.01 4.21
CA SER A 54 35.60 -17.16 3.57
C SER A 54 35.74 -17.15 2.05
N SER A 55 35.85 -15.98 1.44
CA SER A 55 36.09 -15.79 0.00
C SER A 55 37.59 -15.85 -0.37
N ARG A 56 38.48 -16.20 0.56
CA ARG A 56 39.94 -16.23 0.40
C ARG A 56 40.55 -14.85 0.04
N LEU A 57 39.91 -13.79 0.47
CA LEU A 57 40.38 -12.41 0.33
C LEU A 57 41.06 -11.95 1.63
N THR A 58 41.91 -10.93 1.54
CA THR A 58 42.71 -10.48 2.67
C THR A 58 42.01 -9.37 3.46
N TRP A 59 41.88 -9.54 4.78
CA TRP A 59 41.51 -8.46 5.66
C TRP A 59 42.74 -7.58 5.96
N PRO A 60 42.70 -6.25 5.68
CA PRO A 60 43.88 -5.40 5.85
C PRO A 60 44.27 -5.24 7.33
N SER A 61 45.55 -5.46 7.65
CA SER A 61 46.14 -5.19 8.97
C SER A 61 46.49 -3.71 9.13
N ALA A 62 45.50 -2.83 8.94
CA ALA A 62 45.64 -1.38 8.90
C ALA A 62 44.45 -0.69 9.58
N ARG A 63 44.51 0.64 9.73
CA ARG A 63 43.37 1.40 10.21
C ARG A 63 42.39 1.67 9.08
N VAL A 64 41.17 1.15 9.21
CA VAL A 64 40.08 1.33 8.26
C VAL A 64 39.03 2.27 8.84
N THR A 65 38.68 3.30 8.06
CA THR A 65 37.57 4.22 8.38
C THR A 65 36.57 4.17 7.22
N VAL A 66 35.32 3.82 7.52
CA VAL A 66 34.20 3.84 6.59
C VAL A 66 33.32 5.03 6.90
N ASN A 67 33.15 5.93 5.94
CA ASN A 67 32.25 7.08 6.05
C ASN A 67 31.01 6.86 5.16
N LEU A 68 29.84 6.96 5.74
CA LEU A 68 28.55 6.82 5.05
C LEU A 68 27.94 8.20 4.81
N ALA A 69 28.15 8.78 3.63
CA ALA A 69 27.65 10.11 3.29
C ALA A 69 26.24 10.05 2.64
N PRO A 70 25.37 11.06 2.86
CA PRO A 70 25.57 12.29 3.61
C PRO A 70 25.38 12.09 5.13
N PRO A 71 26.04 12.92 5.97
CA PRO A 71 26.05 12.72 7.42
C PRO A 71 24.69 12.95 8.10
N GLY A 72 23.80 13.73 7.51
CA GLY A 72 22.46 14.02 8.05
C GLY A 72 21.42 12.92 7.88
N LEU A 73 21.73 11.86 7.10
CA LEU A 73 20.85 10.74 6.84
C LEU A 73 21.26 9.55 7.72
N ARG A 74 20.30 9.00 8.49
CA ARG A 74 20.51 7.75 9.24
C ARG A 74 20.53 6.57 8.25
N LYS A 75 21.57 5.75 8.32
CA LYS A 75 21.71 4.53 7.51
C LYS A 75 21.20 3.35 8.30
N VAL A 76 20.36 2.53 7.64
CA VAL A 76 19.61 1.46 8.28
C VAL A 76 19.80 0.16 7.49
N GLY A 77 19.97 -0.94 8.22
CA GLY A 77 19.98 -2.29 7.65
C GLY A 77 21.36 -2.76 7.19
N SER A 78 21.37 -4.01 6.71
CA SER A 78 22.58 -4.74 6.27
C SER A 78 22.92 -4.56 4.79
N GLY A 79 22.10 -3.83 4.03
CA GLY A 79 22.29 -3.63 2.58
C GLY A 79 23.57 -2.89 2.19
N LEU A 80 24.25 -2.29 3.17
CA LEU A 80 25.54 -1.61 2.98
C LEU A 80 26.76 -2.53 3.16
N ASP A 81 26.60 -3.80 3.53
CA ASP A 81 27.72 -4.73 3.73
C ASP A 81 28.52 -4.91 2.43
N LEU A 82 27.81 -5.17 1.32
CA LEU A 82 28.45 -5.38 0.02
C LEU A 82 29.23 -4.15 -0.46
N PRO A 83 28.69 -2.91 -0.48
CA PRO A 83 29.46 -1.73 -0.86
C PRO A 83 30.62 -1.42 0.10
N ILE A 84 30.51 -1.72 1.40
CA ILE A 84 31.61 -1.59 2.36
C ILE A 84 32.73 -2.58 2.00
N ALA A 85 32.42 -3.84 1.70
CA ALA A 85 33.39 -4.86 1.31
C ALA A 85 34.12 -4.46 0.01
N VAL A 86 33.37 -4.06 -1.02
CA VAL A 86 33.92 -3.61 -2.31
C VAL A 86 34.80 -2.37 -2.14
N GLY A 87 34.33 -1.38 -1.37
CA GLY A 87 35.10 -0.18 -1.05
C GLY A 87 36.39 -0.50 -0.32
N LEU A 88 36.36 -1.48 0.62
CA LEU A 88 37.53 -1.91 1.36
C LEU A 88 38.56 -2.62 0.46
N LEU A 89 38.10 -3.51 -0.44
CA LEU A 89 38.93 -4.21 -1.40
C LEU A 89 39.61 -3.23 -2.38
N ALA A 90 38.86 -2.23 -2.87
CA ALA A 90 39.40 -1.20 -3.73
C ALA A 90 40.41 -0.29 -3.00
N ALA A 91 40.10 0.12 -1.74
CA ALA A 91 40.99 0.95 -0.93
C ALA A 91 42.24 0.20 -0.44
N SER A 92 42.23 -1.14 -0.42
CA SER A 92 43.39 -2.00 -0.09
C SER A 92 44.08 -2.60 -1.31
N GLU A 93 43.80 -2.07 -2.52
CA GLU A 93 44.42 -2.48 -3.80
C GLU A 93 44.20 -3.96 -4.17
N GLN A 94 43.23 -4.62 -3.59
CA GLN A 94 42.81 -6.00 -3.96
C GLN A 94 41.89 -5.99 -5.18
N LEU A 95 41.30 -4.84 -5.53
CA LEU A 95 40.55 -4.59 -6.75
C LEU A 95 41.11 -3.37 -7.47
N PRO A 96 41.13 -3.37 -8.82
CA PRO A 96 41.49 -2.17 -9.60
C PRO A 96 40.54 -1.00 -9.21
N PRO A 97 41.04 0.21 -8.94
CA PRO A 97 40.20 1.35 -8.57
C PRO A 97 39.12 1.66 -9.61
N ASP A 98 39.43 1.51 -10.90
CA ASP A 98 38.49 1.75 -12.01
C ASP A 98 37.35 0.72 -12.07
N SER A 99 37.53 -0.46 -11.47
CA SER A 99 36.52 -1.53 -11.49
C SER A 99 35.25 -1.18 -10.73
N VAL A 100 35.26 -0.19 -9.83
CA VAL A 100 34.11 0.25 -9.04
C VAL A 100 33.48 1.54 -9.58
N MET A 101 34.13 2.19 -10.55
CA MET A 101 33.61 3.44 -11.14
C MET A 101 32.34 3.22 -11.95
N GLY A 102 31.37 4.12 -11.83
CA GLY A 102 30.09 4.01 -12.56
C GLY A 102 29.18 2.87 -12.07
N ARG A 103 29.51 2.27 -10.93
CA ARG A 103 28.75 1.16 -10.34
C ARG A 103 28.24 1.51 -8.95
N ALA A 104 27.02 1.06 -8.65
CA ALA A 104 26.52 1.03 -7.30
C ALA A 104 26.26 -0.43 -6.86
N PHE A 105 26.32 -0.65 -5.54
CA PHE A 105 26.25 -1.97 -4.94
C PHE A 105 25.21 -1.96 -3.82
N VAL A 106 24.35 -2.97 -3.83
CA VAL A 106 23.34 -3.17 -2.78
C VAL A 106 23.32 -4.66 -2.42
N GLY A 107 23.46 -4.99 -1.14
CA GLY A 107 23.40 -6.38 -0.71
C GLY A 107 23.92 -6.59 0.71
N GLU A 108 23.39 -7.60 1.38
CA GLU A 108 23.89 -8.10 2.65
C GLU A 108 24.95 -9.19 2.40
N LEU A 109 25.93 -9.32 3.27
CA LEU A 109 26.93 -10.38 3.22
C LEU A 109 26.65 -11.45 4.27
N GLY A 110 26.56 -12.69 3.81
CA GLY A 110 26.64 -13.86 4.70
C GLY A 110 28.09 -14.09 5.19
N LEU A 111 28.24 -14.71 6.35
CA LEU A 111 29.56 -15.03 6.90
C LEU A 111 30.38 -15.99 6.00
N ASP A 112 29.69 -16.74 5.16
CA ASP A 112 30.24 -17.66 4.14
C ASP A 112 30.67 -16.97 2.84
N GLY A 113 30.45 -15.64 2.73
CA GLY A 113 30.70 -14.85 1.52
C GLY A 113 29.55 -14.86 0.52
N SER A 114 28.38 -15.44 0.86
CA SER A 114 27.16 -15.33 0.05
C SER A 114 26.65 -13.88 0.02
N VAL A 115 26.09 -13.44 -1.13
CA VAL A 115 25.42 -12.16 -1.26
C VAL A 115 23.93 -12.38 -1.12
N ARG A 116 23.35 -11.80 -0.06
CA ARG A 116 21.96 -12.05 0.39
C ARG A 116 21.02 -10.92 0.02
N PRO A 117 19.75 -11.22 -0.28
CA PRO A 117 18.75 -10.22 -0.58
C PRO A 117 18.52 -9.27 0.59
N VAL A 118 18.11 -8.05 0.25
CA VAL A 118 17.77 -7.00 1.21
C VAL A 118 16.32 -6.56 1.00
N PRO A 119 15.58 -6.28 2.09
CA PRO A 119 14.25 -5.68 1.97
C PRO A 119 14.32 -4.31 1.27
N GLY A 120 13.36 -4.04 0.41
CA GLY A 120 13.32 -2.77 -0.31
C GLY A 120 14.32 -2.65 -1.44
N ALA A 121 14.70 -3.76 -2.07
CA ALA A 121 15.63 -3.73 -3.20
C ALA A 121 15.15 -2.77 -4.30
N LEU A 122 13.86 -2.81 -4.66
CA LEU A 122 13.29 -1.94 -5.69
C LEU A 122 13.46 -0.43 -5.35
N PRO A 123 12.97 0.10 -4.22
CA PRO A 123 13.16 1.51 -3.90
C PRO A 123 14.64 1.90 -3.67
N LEU A 124 15.48 0.98 -3.20
CA LEU A 124 16.93 1.23 -3.08
C LEU A 124 17.56 1.48 -4.46
N ILE A 125 17.24 0.63 -5.43
CA ILE A 125 17.76 0.71 -6.78
C ILE A 125 17.17 1.91 -7.52
N ASP A 126 15.88 2.19 -7.32
CA ASP A 126 15.22 3.35 -7.91
C ASP A 126 15.83 4.69 -7.47
N ALA A 127 16.44 4.75 -6.29
CA ALA A 127 17.14 5.94 -5.81
C ALA A 127 18.54 6.15 -6.42
N LEU A 128 19.09 5.16 -7.14
CA LEU A 128 20.44 5.20 -7.68
C LEU A 128 20.46 5.80 -9.09
N THR A 129 21.60 6.40 -9.46
CA THR A 129 21.81 7.05 -10.75
C THR A 129 22.96 6.43 -11.57
N GLU A 130 23.71 5.53 -10.96
CA GLU A 130 24.82 4.85 -11.61
C GLU A 130 24.33 3.96 -12.77
N PRO A 131 25.03 3.88 -13.90
CA PRO A 131 24.60 3.11 -15.06
C PRO A 131 24.59 1.59 -14.83
N GLU A 132 25.45 1.07 -13.95
CA GLU A 132 25.47 -0.34 -13.57
C GLU A 132 25.17 -0.52 -12.07
N ILE A 133 24.30 -1.47 -11.76
CA ILE A 133 23.91 -1.81 -10.40
C ILE A 133 24.20 -3.28 -10.11
N VAL A 134 24.98 -3.53 -9.08
CA VAL A 134 25.28 -4.89 -8.59
C VAL A 134 24.33 -5.22 -7.44
N VAL A 135 23.61 -6.32 -7.58
CA VAL A 135 22.57 -6.75 -6.64
C VAL A 135 22.66 -8.25 -6.34
N PRO A 136 22.12 -8.73 -5.22
CA PRO A 136 21.94 -10.16 -4.99
C PRO A 136 21.10 -10.80 -6.11
N GLU A 137 21.40 -12.03 -6.52
CA GLU A 137 20.64 -12.75 -7.55
C GLU A 137 19.11 -12.73 -7.31
N PRO A 138 18.59 -12.96 -6.09
CA PRO A 138 17.14 -12.93 -5.86
C PRO A 138 16.52 -11.53 -6.06
N CYS A 139 17.30 -10.46 -6.00
CA CYS A 139 16.83 -9.09 -6.21
C CYS A 139 16.85 -8.65 -7.69
N ALA A 140 17.35 -9.49 -8.59
CA ALA A 140 17.50 -9.13 -10.01
C ALA A 140 16.17 -8.78 -10.69
N VAL A 141 15.09 -9.49 -10.35
CA VAL A 141 13.74 -9.22 -10.90
C VAL A 141 13.27 -7.81 -10.51
N GLU A 142 13.39 -7.45 -9.22
CA GLU A 142 13.06 -6.11 -8.75
C GLU A 142 13.92 -5.03 -9.40
N ALA A 143 15.23 -5.30 -9.55
CA ALA A 143 16.17 -4.39 -10.17
C ALA A 143 15.83 -4.07 -11.64
N HIS A 144 15.36 -5.07 -12.39
CA HIS A 144 14.95 -4.89 -13.78
C HIS A 144 13.68 -4.02 -13.94
N LEU A 145 12.79 -3.97 -12.93
CA LEU A 145 11.59 -3.13 -12.97
C LEU A 145 11.91 -1.63 -13.10
N VAL A 146 13.05 -1.20 -12.59
CA VAL A 146 13.51 0.20 -12.68
C VAL A 146 13.86 0.60 -14.12
N GLY A 147 14.35 -0.33 -14.96
CA GLY A 147 14.48 -0.21 -16.40
C GLY A 147 15.60 0.70 -16.92
N ARG A 148 16.28 1.50 -16.09
CA ARG A 148 17.30 2.46 -16.50
C ARG A 148 18.74 2.04 -16.22
N HIS A 149 18.93 0.92 -15.52
CA HIS A 149 20.24 0.43 -15.09
C HIS A 149 20.60 -0.87 -15.80
N ARG A 150 21.90 -1.08 -16.00
CA ARG A 150 22.42 -2.40 -16.33
C ARG A 150 22.56 -3.19 -15.03
N VAL A 151 21.70 -4.18 -14.84
CA VAL A 151 21.66 -5.02 -13.63
C VAL A 151 22.73 -6.12 -13.72
N ARG A 152 23.50 -6.26 -12.64
CA ARG A 152 24.54 -7.28 -12.46
C ARG A 152 24.20 -8.13 -11.23
N PRO A 153 23.51 -9.25 -11.38
CA PRO A 153 23.22 -10.15 -10.28
C PRO A 153 24.47 -10.91 -9.86
N VAL A 154 24.64 -11.09 -8.55
CA VAL A 154 25.75 -11.84 -7.96
C VAL A 154 25.29 -12.71 -6.80
N GLY A 155 25.77 -13.94 -6.73
CA GLY A 155 25.46 -14.89 -5.66
C GLY A 155 26.51 -14.91 -4.54
N SER A 156 27.74 -14.46 -4.81
CA SER A 156 28.82 -14.46 -3.82
C SER A 156 29.83 -13.34 -4.03
N LEU A 157 30.51 -12.96 -2.93
CA LEU A 157 31.57 -11.97 -2.95
C LEU A 157 32.76 -12.41 -3.81
N GLY A 158 33.10 -13.69 -3.79
CA GLY A 158 34.18 -14.25 -4.62
C GLY A 158 33.89 -14.11 -6.12
N ALA A 159 32.66 -14.44 -6.56
CA ALA A 159 32.24 -14.29 -7.95
C ALA A 159 32.22 -12.80 -8.37
N LEU A 160 31.76 -11.91 -7.52
CA LEU A 160 31.80 -10.47 -7.77
C LEU A 160 33.24 -9.97 -7.97
N VAL A 161 34.16 -10.33 -7.08
CA VAL A 161 35.56 -9.90 -7.15
C VAL A 161 36.22 -10.42 -8.43
N ALA A 162 35.97 -11.67 -8.79
CA ALA A 162 36.50 -12.24 -10.04
C ALA A 162 35.99 -11.49 -11.29
N ALA A 163 34.69 -11.13 -11.31
CA ALA A 163 34.07 -10.36 -12.39
C ALA A 163 34.62 -8.92 -12.46
N LEU A 164 34.76 -8.24 -11.30
CA LEU A 164 35.32 -6.88 -11.23
C LEU A 164 36.79 -6.82 -11.61
N ALA A 165 37.57 -7.88 -11.32
CA ALA A 165 38.97 -7.99 -11.72
C ALA A 165 39.16 -8.43 -13.19
N GLY A 166 38.06 -8.73 -13.91
CA GLY A 166 38.15 -9.23 -15.29
C GLY A 166 38.63 -10.68 -15.41
N LEU A 167 38.66 -11.43 -14.32
CA LEU A 167 39.10 -12.84 -14.25
C LEU A 167 37.96 -13.81 -14.59
N ALA A 168 36.70 -13.35 -14.55
CA ALA A 168 35.52 -14.12 -14.89
C ALA A 168 34.49 -13.23 -15.61
N GLU A 169 33.64 -13.86 -16.43
CA GLU A 169 32.48 -13.16 -17.00
C GLU A 169 31.45 -12.83 -15.91
N TRP A 170 30.69 -11.77 -16.14
CA TRP A 170 29.55 -11.43 -15.26
C TRP A 170 28.48 -12.50 -15.36
N PRO A 171 27.89 -12.93 -14.23
CA PRO A 171 26.75 -13.81 -14.26
C PRO A 171 25.65 -13.25 -15.16
N VAL A 172 25.03 -14.10 -15.96
CA VAL A 172 23.89 -13.71 -16.79
C VAL A 172 22.68 -13.52 -15.90
N PRO A 173 21.99 -12.37 -15.97
CA PRO A 173 20.76 -12.18 -15.24
C PRO A 173 19.75 -13.29 -15.58
N PRO A 174 19.00 -13.84 -14.59
CA PRO A 174 17.91 -14.74 -14.91
C PRO A 174 16.91 -14.01 -15.80
N GLU A 175 16.44 -14.68 -16.85
CA GLU A 175 15.37 -14.15 -17.68
C GLU A 175 14.15 -13.89 -16.79
N PRO A 176 13.50 -12.71 -16.91
CA PRO A 176 12.26 -12.46 -16.18
C PRO A 176 11.25 -13.55 -16.54
N ALA A 177 10.76 -14.27 -15.55
CA ALA A 177 9.70 -15.24 -15.79
C ALA A 177 8.52 -14.55 -16.49
N PRO A 178 7.93 -15.15 -17.53
CA PRO A 178 6.78 -14.58 -18.18
C PRO A 178 5.71 -14.29 -17.13
N PRO A 179 4.96 -13.17 -17.24
CA PRO A 179 3.94 -12.84 -16.29
C PRO A 179 2.90 -13.94 -16.23
N VAL A 180 2.90 -14.71 -15.16
CA VAL A 180 1.88 -15.71 -14.90
C VAL A 180 0.61 -14.96 -14.48
N PRO A 181 -0.51 -15.10 -15.22
CA PRO A 181 -1.74 -14.50 -14.78
C PRO A 181 -2.06 -15.00 -13.36
N PRO A 182 -2.33 -14.11 -12.41
CA PRO A 182 -2.66 -14.54 -11.06
C PRO A 182 -3.94 -15.37 -11.09
N PRO A 183 -4.11 -16.32 -10.16
CA PRO A 183 -5.31 -17.14 -10.10
C PRO A 183 -6.56 -16.24 -10.08
N PRO A 184 -7.63 -16.64 -10.73
CA PRO A 184 -8.89 -15.89 -10.72
C PRO A 184 -9.33 -15.70 -9.26
N GLY A 185 -9.67 -14.47 -8.92
CA GLY A 185 -10.26 -14.15 -7.62
C GLY A 185 -11.70 -14.71 -7.52
N PRO A 186 -12.33 -14.61 -6.34
CA PRO A 186 -13.73 -15.03 -6.18
C PRO A 186 -14.64 -14.21 -7.10
N ASP A 187 -15.54 -14.89 -7.82
CA ASP A 187 -16.44 -14.26 -8.79
C ASP A 187 -17.68 -13.66 -8.13
N LEU A 188 -18.16 -12.51 -8.65
CA LEU A 188 -19.35 -11.84 -8.14
C LEU A 188 -20.63 -12.64 -8.40
N SER A 189 -20.66 -13.52 -9.41
CA SER A 189 -21.78 -14.43 -9.68
C SER A 189 -22.07 -15.42 -8.55
N GLU A 190 -21.09 -15.68 -7.68
CA GLU A 190 -21.30 -16.52 -6.49
C GLU A 190 -22.12 -15.81 -5.40
N VAL A 191 -22.26 -14.46 -5.46
CA VAL A 191 -23.12 -13.69 -4.56
C VAL A 191 -24.55 -13.75 -5.07
N ARG A 192 -25.34 -14.59 -4.45
CA ARG A 192 -26.76 -14.75 -4.79
C ARG A 192 -27.61 -13.74 -4.05
N GLY A 193 -28.59 -13.16 -4.75
CA GLY A 193 -29.40 -12.08 -4.22
C GLY A 193 -28.58 -10.80 -3.96
N GLN A 194 -28.97 -10.03 -2.96
CA GLN A 194 -28.28 -8.82 -2.50
C GLN A 194 -28.11 -7.73 -3.59
N PRO A 195 -29.13 -7.41 -4.39
CA PRO A 195 -28.97 -6.49 -5.55
C PRO A 195 -28.48 -5.10 -5.12
N ALA A 196 -28.96 -4.57 -4.01
CA ALA A 196 -28.54 -3.26 -3.49
C ALA A 196 -27.06 -3.25 -3.06
N ALA A 197 -26.59 -4.31 -2.39
CA ALA A 197 -25.20 -4.40 -1.96
C ALA A 197 -24.25 -4.65 -3.14
N ARG A 198 -24.65 -5.43 -4.14
CA ARG A 198 -23.91 -5.64 -5.39
C ARG A 198 -23.77 -4.32 -6.16
N PHE A 199 -24.87 -3.58 -6.30
CA PHE A 199 -24.83 -2.26 -6.93
C PHE A 199 -23.96 -1.26 -6.14
N ALA A 200 -24.01 -1.30 -4.81
CA ALA A 200 -23.11 -0.48 -4.00
C ALA A 200 -21.62 -0.81 -4.22
N LEU A 201 -21.27 -2.09 -4.40
CA LEU A 201 -19.90 -2.48 -4.76
C LEU A 201 -19.50 -1.93 -6.14
N GLU A 202 -20.39 -1.98 -7.12
CA GLU A 202 -20.16 -1.42 -8.45
C GLU A 202 -19.92 0.10 -8.37
N VAL A 203 -20.76 0.84 -7.65
CA VAL A 203 -20.60 2.29 -7.44
C VAL A 203 -19.32 2.60 -6.66
N ALA A 204 -18.99 1.80 -5.61
CA ALA A 204 -17.75 1.95 -4.86
C ALA A 204 -16.52 1.75 -5.74
N ALA A 205 -16.53 0.70 -6.57
CA ALA A 205 -15.45 0.42 -7.50
C ALA A 205 -15.30 1.49 -8.59
N ALA A 206 -16.41 1.94 -9.18
CA ALA A 206 -16.41 2.93 -10.24
C ALA A 206 -15.97 4.31 -9.74
N GLY A 207 -16.46 4.73 -8.57
CA GLY A 207 -16.22 6.08 -8.05
C GLY A 207 -15.08 6.17 -7.04
N GLY A 208 -14.51 5.07 -6.55
CA GLY A 208 -13.53 5.08 -5.46
C GLY A 208 -14.14 5.48 -4.11
N HIS A 209 -15.44 5.23 -3.91
CA HIS A 209 -16.19 5.67 -2.73
C HIS A 209 -16.02 4.71 -1.55
N HIS A 210 -15.64 5.23 -0.39
CA HIS A 210 -15.56 4.43 0.83
C HIS A 210 -16.93 3.86 1.22
N LEU A 211 -16.98 2.56 1.55
CA LEU A 211 -18.20 1.80 1.73
C LEU A 211 -18.27 1.15 3.12
N LEU A 212 -19.37 1.39 3.82
CA LEU A 212 -19.72 0.69 5.06
C LEU A 212 -20.89 -0.28 4.79
N LEU A 213 -20.66 -1.56 5.02
CA LEU A 213 -21.67 -2.63 4.95
C LEU A 213 -22.17 -2.95 6.37
N VAL A 214 -23.45 -2.83 6.61
CA VAL A 214 -24.07 -3.09 7.90
C VAL A 214 -25.11 -4.20 7.76
N GLY A 215 -25.05 -5.22 8.60
CA GLY A 215 -26.02 -6.31 8.53
C GLY A 215 -25.75 -7.43 9.53
N PRO A 216 -26.69 -8.36 9.70
CA PRO A 216 -26.54 -9.47 10.63
C PRO A 216 -25.37 -10.40 10.24
N PRO A 217 -24.90 -11.23 11.18
CA PRO A 217 -23.94 -12.30 10.86
C PRO A 217 -24.51 -13.23 9.77
N GLY A 218 -23.63 -13.67 8.86
CA GLY A 218 -24.03 -14.53 7.74
C GLY A 218 -24.72 -13.83 6.57
N ALA A 219 -24.87 -12.49 6.58
CA ALA A 219 -25.46 -11.73 5.48
C ALA A 219 -24.54 -11.62 4.23
N GLY A 220 -23.32 -12.14 4.25
CA GLY A 220 -22.42 -12.13 3.10
C GLY A 220 -21.52 -10.88 2.97
N LYS A 221 -21.42 -10.01 3.99
CA LYS A 221 -20.64 -8.77 3.96
C LYS A 221 -19.17 -8.99 3.57
N THR A 222 -18.49 -9.92 4.23
CA THR A 222 -17.09 -10.29 3.94
C THR A 222 -16.95 -10.90 2.54
N MET A 223 -17.94 -11.70 2.12
CA MET A 223 -18.01 -12.30 0.79
C MET A 223 -18.10 -11.23 -0.29
N LEU A 224 -18.94 -10.20 -0.11
CA LEU A 224 -19.05 -9.03 -0.98
C LEU A 224 -17.71 -8.27 -1.07
N ALA A 225 -17.13 -7.91 0.08
CA ALA A 225 -15.89 -7.13 0.12
C ALA A 225 -14.71 -7.80 -0.59
N ARG A 226 -14.58 -9.12 -0.48
CA ARG A 226 -13.50 -9.91 -1.14
C ARG A 226 -13.60 -9.92 -2.67
N ARG A 227 -14.75 -9.56 -3.26
CA ARG A 227 -14.95 -9.50 -4.71
C ARG A 227 -14.65 -8.13 -5.30
N LEU A 228 -14.53 -7.12 -4.46
CA LEU A 228 -14.26 -5.74 -4.89
C LEU A 228 -12.94 -5.58 -5.68
N PRO A 229 -11.82 -6.23 -5.32
CA PRO A 229 -10.60 -6.13 -6.13
C PRO A 229 -10.77 -6.58 -7.58
N GLY A 230 -11.64 -7.57 -7.83
CA GLY A 230 -11.96 -8.05 -9.18
C GLY A 230 -12.76 -7.06 -10.02
N LEU A 231 -13.41 -6.07 -9.39
CA LEU A 231 -14.15 -5.00 -10.08
C LEU A 231 -13.27 -3.80 -10.41
N LEU A 232 -12.11 -3.67 -9.75
CA LEU A 232 -11.20 -2.54 -9.96
C LEU A 232 -10.34 -2.78 -11.22
N PRO A 233 -10.04 -1.72 -11.99
CA PRO A 233 -9.10 -1.83 -13.11
C PRO A 233 -7.69 -2.16 -12.61
N GLU A 234 -6.86 -2.68 -13.49
CA GLU A 234 -5.43 -2.81 -13.21
C GLU A 234 -4.81 -1.45 -12.90
N LEU A 235 -3.74 -1.48 -12.10
CA LEU A 235 -3.00 -0.29 -11.75
C LEU A 235 -2.28 0.28 -12.97
N SER A 236 -2.22 1.61 -13.08
CA SER A 236 -1.33 2.25 -14.04
C SER A 236 0.13 1.86 -13.76
N PRO A 237 1.04 1.96 -14.73
CA PRO A 237 2.45 1.62 -14.50
C PRO A 237 3.06 2.34 -13.29
N ASP A 238 2.75 3.63 -13.10
CA ASP A 238 3.25 4.42 -11.97
C ASP A 238 2.72 3.91 -10.64
N HIS A 239 1.40 3.68 -10.52
CA HIS A 239 0.80 3.14 -9.29
C HIS A 239 1.22 1.69 -9.01
N ALA A 240 1.44 0.90 -10.06
CA ALA A 240 1.97 -0.45 -9.91
C ALA A 240 3.38 -0.42 -9.32
N LEU A 241 4.22 0.52 -9.78
CA LEU A 241 5.57 0.71 -9.24
C LEU A 241 5.51 1.20 -7.78
N GLU A 242 4.68 2.21 -7.46
CA GLU A 242 4.51 2.70 -6.09
C GLU A 242 4.05 1.59 -5.13
N ALA A 243 3.02 0.83 -5.49
CA ALA A 243 2.54 -0.29 -4.69
C ALA A 243 3.64 -1.35 -4.50
N THR A 244 4.40 -1.65 -5.56
CA THR A 244 5.51 -2.61 -5.50
C THR A 244 6.64 -2.12 -4.60
N CYS A 245 7.00 -0.83 -4.66
CA CYS A 245 8.00 -0.23 -3.76
C CYS A 245 7.59 -0.37 -2.28
N ILE A 246 6.32 -0.14 -1.97
CA ILE A 246 5.81 -0.28 -0.59
C ILE A 246 5.92 -1.73 -0.11
N HIS A 247 5.52 -2.69 -0.95
CA HIS A 247 5.58 -4.12 -0.60
C HIS A 247 7.02 -4.63 -0.52
N SER A 248 7.90 -4.21 -1.44
CA SER A 248 9.33 -4.49 -1.39
C SER A 248 9.96 -3.95 -0.09
N ALA A 249 9.67 -2.68 0.27
CA ALA A 249 10.17 -2.07 1.50
C ALA A 249 9.68 -2.78 2.77
N ALA A 250 8.48 -3.37 2.73
CA ALA A 250 7.95 -4.21 3.81
C ALA A 250 8.59 -5.61 3.87
N GLY A 251 9.43 -5.98 2.90
CA GLY A 251 10.00 -7.31 2.78
C GLY A 251 8.98 -8.40 2.43
N LEU A 252 7.85 -8.01 1.83
CA LEU A 252 6.82 -8.95 1.39
C LEU A 252 7.20 -9.59 0.05
N PRO A 253 6.84 -10.88 -0.16
CA PRO A 253 7.06 -11.52 -1.45
C PRO A 253 6.28 -10.80 -2.54
N LEU A 254 6.95 -10.52 -3.66
CA LEU A 254 6.33 -9.93 -4.83
C LEU A 254 5.73 -11.00 -5.75
N PRO A 255 4.73 -10.65 -6.58
CA PRO A 255 4.15 -11.60 -7.53
C PRO A 255 5.17 -12.03 -8.58
N PRO A 256 4.96 -13.18 -9.25
CA PRO A 256 5.73 -13.57 -10.43
C PRO A 256 5.76 -12.43 -11.46
N GLY A 257 6.97 -12.06 -11.95
CA GLY A 257 7.17 -10.87 -12.78
C GLY A 257 7.42 -9.58 -12.00
N GLY A 258 7.39 -9.62 -10.67
CA GLY A 258 7.83 -8.57 -9.75
C GLY A 258 6.85 -7.42 -9.55
N LEU A 259 6.05 -7.03 -10.55
CA LEU A 259 5.21 -5.84 -10.50
C LEU A 259 3.78 -6.14 -10.03
N ILE A 260 3.32 -5.43 -9.01
CA ILE A 260 1.93 -5.50 -8.52
C ILE A 260 1.02 -4.76 -9.49
N ARG A 261 0.36 -5.48 -10.38
CA ARG A 261 -0.56 -4.90 -11.39
C ARG A 261 -2.00 -4.84 -10.90
N ARG A 262 -2.41 -5.77 -10.03
CA ARG A 262 -3.76 -5.78 -9.46
C ARG A 262 -3.81 -4.99 -8.17
N PRO A 263 -4.90 -4.23 -7.92
CA PRO A 263 -5.09 -3.52 -6.66
C PRO A 263 -4.91 -4.43 -5.44
N PRO A 264 -4.02 -4.10 -4.49
CA PRO A 264 -3.83 -4.88 -3.27
C PRO A 264 -5.12 -4.98 -2.44
N PHE A 265 -5.34 -6.12 -1.77
CA PHE A 265 -6.42 -6.31 -0.81
C PHE A 265 -5.83 -6.63 0.55
N ARG A 266 -6.03 -5.74 1.53
CA ARG A 266 -5.55 -5.90 2.89
C ARG A 266 -6.72 -5.99 3.85
N ALA A 267 -6.72 -7.01 4.70
CA ALA A 267 -7.78 -7.28 5.67
C ALA A 267 -7.17 -7.57 7.04
N PRO A 268 -6.72 -6.55 7.78
CA PRO A 268 -6.17 -6.72 9.11
C PRO A 268 -7.22 -7.24 10.08
N HIS A 269 -6.79 -8.08 11.03
CA HIS A 269 -7.64 -8.54 12.12
C HIS A 269 -8.04 -7.36 13.03
N HIS A 270 -9.24 -7.39 13.62
CA HIS A 270 -9.71 -6.32 14.51
C HIS A 270 -8.84 -6.09 15.76
N GLY A 271 -8.04 -7.08 16.16
CA GLY A 271 -7.01 -6.94 17.21
C GLY A 271 -5.71 -6.27 16.76
N ALA A 272 -5.60 -5.77 15.52
CA ALA A 272 -4.41 -5.09 15.05
C ALA A 272 -4.13 -3.81 15.86
N SER A 273 -2.85 -3.54 16.17
CA SER A 273 -2.44 -2.31 16.84
C SER A 273 -2.42 -1.11 15.88
N ALA A 274 -2.45 0.11 16.41
CA ALA A 274 -2.30 1.32 15.59
C ALA A 274 -0.99 1.32 14.79
N VAL A 275 0.12 0.82 15.37
CA VAL A 275 1.41 0.70 14.66
C VAL A 275 1.33 -0.31 13.50
N SER A 276 0.66 -1.44 13.69
CA SER A 276 0.44 -2.41 12.60
C SER A 276 -0.41 -1.80 11.48
N LEU A 277 -1.39 -0.96 11.83
CA LEU A 277 -2.32 -0.38 10.85
C LEU A 277 -1.67 0.77 10.06
N VAL A 278 -1.09 1.77 10.76
CA VAL A 278 -0.54 2.96 10.10
C VAL A 278 0.96 2.92 9.87
N GLY A 279 1.64 1.93 10.41
CA GLY A 279 3.09 1.80 10.29
C GLY A 279 3.86 2.47 11.43
N GLY A 280 5.15 2.27 11.43
CA GLY A 280 6.06 2.75 12.47
C GLY A 280 6.99 1.64 12.96
N GLY A 281 7.40 1.72 14.21
CA GLY A 281 8.31 0.77 14.85
C GLY A 281 9.42 1.47 15.63
N SER A 282 10.11 0.73 16.49
CA SER A 282 11.23 1.25 17.31
C SER A 282 12.60 1.18 16.61
N GLY A 283 12.73 0.35 15.57
CA GLY A 283 13.94 0.16 14.77
C GLY A 283 13.82 0.76 13.37
N THR A 284 13.61 -0.08 12.37
CA THR A 284 13.24 0.29 11.01
C THR A 284 11.77 0.73 10.97
N MET A 285 11.51 1.90 10.36
CA MET A 285 10.14 2.35 10.15
C MET A 285 9.51 1.51 9.02
N GLN A 286 8.61 0.60 9.39
CA GLN A 286 7.91 -0.26 8.44
C GLN A 286 6.56 0.35 8.02
N PRO A 287 6.14 0.20 6.76
CA PRO A 287 4.80 0.55 6.33
C PRO A 287 3.76 -0.35 7.01
N GLY A 288 2.61 0.23 7.40
CA GLY A 288 1.48 -0.51 7.96
C GLY A 288 0.49 -0.99 6.90
N GLU A 289 -0.57 -1.68 7.34
CA GLU A 289 -1.62 -2.24 6.48
C GLU A 289 -2.29 -1.18 5.58
N VAL A 290 -2.42 0.06 6.06
CA VAL A 290 -2.96 1.19 5.29
C VAL A 290 -2.09 1.50 4.08
N SER A 291 -0.76 1.53 4.25
CA SER A 291 0.16 1.75 3.14
C SER A 291 0.30 0.53 2.24
N LEU A 292 0.21 -0.67 2.79
CA LEU A 292 0.18 -1.91 2.02
C LEU A 292 -1.09 -2.06 1.16
N ALA A 293 -2.17 -1.33 1.53
CA ALA A 293 -3.39 -1.23 0.73
C ALA A 293 -3.37 -0.08 -0.28
N HIS A 294 -2.24 0.61 -0.45
CA HIS A 294 -2.12 1.74 -1.38
C HIS A 294 -2.54 1.35 -2.80
N CYS A 295 -3.34 2.20 -3.46
CA CYS A 295 -3.97 1.96 -4.76
C CYS A 295 -4.90 0.73 -4.83
N GLY A 296 -5.27 0.17 -3.66
CA GLY A 296 -6.11 -1.01 -3.52
C GLY A 296 -7.22 -0.84 -2.50
N VAL A 297 -7.53 -1.91 -1.78
CA VAL A 297 -8.64 -2.00 -0.84
C VAL A 297 -8.13 -2.33 0.56
N LEU A 298 -8.49 -1.51 1.53
CA LEU A 298 -8.40 -1.83 2.94
C LEU A 298 -9.78 -2.30 3.43
N PHE A 299 -9.87 -3.54 3.85
CA PHE A 299 -11.11 -4.12 4.37
C PHE A 299 -11.02 -4.28 5.89
N LEU A 300 -11.92 -3.64 6.61
CA LEU A 300 -12.05 -3.76 8.07
C LEU A 300 -13.31 -4.57 8.40
N ASP A 301 -13.12 -5.85 8.66
CA ASP A 301 -14.22 -6.70 9.11
C ASP A 301 -14.47 -6.49 10.61
N GLU A 302 -15.72 -6.67 11.04
CA GLU A 302 -16.12 -6.47 12.44
C GLU A 302 -15.69 -5.08 12.97
N LEU A 303 -15.94 -4.02 12.21
CA LEU A 303 -15.49 -2.65 12.51
C LEU A 303 -15.77 -2.22 13.95
N GLY A 304 -16.90 -2.63 14.52
CA GLY A 304 -17.29 -2.34 15.91
C GLY A 304 -16.43 -3.03 16.98
N GLU A 305 -15.56 -3.98 16.60
CA GLU A 305 -14.68 -4.68 17.55
C GLU A 305 -13.26 -4.09 17.61
N PHE A 306 -12.90 -3.24 16.64
CA PHE A 306 -11.62 -2.51 16.69
C PHE A 306 -11.56 -1.56 17.89
N ASP A 307 -10.36 -1.35 18.41
CA ASP A 307 -10.12 -0.30 19.40
C ASP A 307 -10.41 1.08 18.78
N PRO A 308 -11.19 1.94 19.43
CA PRO A 308 -11.51 3.28 18.92
C PRO A 308 -10.28 4.14 18.59
N THR A 309 -9.19 4.00 19.34
CA THR A 309 -7.94 4.75 19.10
C THR A 309 -7.26 4.30 17.82
N VAL A 310 -7.35 3.01 17.49
CA VAL A 310 -6.86 2.44 16.23
C VAL A 310 -7.67 2.97 15.05
N LEU A 311 -8.99 3.00 15.17
CA LEU A 311 -9.88 3.56 14.14
C LEU A 311 -9.67 5.06 13.92
N ASP A 312 -9.44 5.82 14.99
CA ASP A 312 -9.15 7.26 14.89
C ASP A 312 -7.84 7.56 14.17
N SER A 313 -6.86 6.64 14.22
CA SER A 313 -5.60 6.77 13.47
C SER A 313 -5.78 6.74 11.94
N LEU A 314 -6.90 6.20 11.44
CA LEU A 314 -7.24 6.17 10.01
C LEU A 314 -7.73 7.53 9.47
N ARG A 315 -8.14 8.46 10.34
CA ARG A 315 -8.80 9.71 9.91
C ARG A 315 -7.91 10.56 9.01
N GLN A 316 -6.65 10.72 9.38
CA GLN A 316 -5.71 11.50 8.61
C GLN A 316 -5.34 10.83 7.28
N PRO A 317 -4.96 9.54 7.22
CA PRO A 317 -4.71 8.85 5.96
C PRO A 317 -5.85 8.93 4.95
N LEU A 318 -7.10 8.75 5.43
CA LEU A 318 -8.29 8.82 4.57
C LEU A 318 -8.59 10.23 4.05
N GLU A 319 -8.07 11.27 4.70
CA GLU A 319 -8.28 12.66 4.29
C GLU A 319 -7.17 13.17 3.38
N GLU A 320 -5.92 12.85 3.70
CA GLU A 320 -4.74 13.36 3.03
C GLU A 320 -4.14 12.39 1.99
N GLY A 321 -4.55 11.12 1.99
CA GLY A 321 -3.97 10.08 1.13
C GLY A 321 -2.52 9.73 1.48
N VAL A 322 -2.06 10.15 2.66
CA VAL A 322 -0.69 9.89 3.16
C VAL A 322 -0.69 9.67 4.67
N ILE A 323 0.28 8.91 5.15
CA ILE A 323 0.59 8.76 6.57
C ILE A 323 1.90 9.47 6.85
N ARG A 324 1.92 10.35 7.85
CA ARG A 324 3.15 11.00 8.31
C ARG A 324 3.55 10.45 9.67
N VAL A 325 4.65 9.73 9.71
CA VAL A 325 5.24 9.22 10.95
C VAL A 325 6.44 10.10 11.32
N ALA A 326 6.33 10.81 12.44
CA ALA A 326 7.44 11.59 12.99
C ALA A 326 8.00 10.87 14.22
N ARG A 327 9.30 10.61 14.23
CA ARG A 327 10.06 10.08 15.36
C ARG A 327 11.28 10.97 15.60
N ALA A 328 11.89 10.87 16.77
CA ALA A 328 13.09 11.67 17.10
C ALA A 328 14.22 11.53 16.06
N ALA A 329 14.32 10.37 15.42
CA ALA A 329 15.39 10.04 14.48
C ALA A 329 15.07 10.34 13.00
N ALA A 330 13.78 10.41 12.60
CA ALA A 330 13.39 10.65 11.21
C ALA A 330 11.91 11.01 11.06
N LYS A 331 11.58 11.69 9.96
CA LYS A 331 10.21 11.91 9.48
C LYS A 331 10.05 11.12 8.19
N VAL A 332 9.01 10.29 8.12
CA VAL A 332 8.70 9.45 6.96
C VAL A 332 7.27 9.71 6.54
N THR A 333 7.04 9.76 5.24
CA THR A 333 5.71 9.82 4.64
C THR A 333 5.47 8.53 3.87
N TYR A 334 4.34 7.88 4.13
CA TYR A 334 3.91 6.70 3.39
C TYR A 334 2.70 7.05 2.55
N PRO A 335 2.65 6.65 1.28
CA PRO A 335 1.43 6.74 0.46
C PRO A 335 0.29 5.91 1.08
N ALA A 336 -0.94 6.43 1.00
CA ALA A 336 -2.12 5.82 1.62
C ALA A 336 -3.41 6.10 0.82
N CYS A 337 -3.31 6.27 -0.49
CA CYS A 337 -4.49 6.36 -1.37
C CYS A 337 -5.12 4.98 -1.50
N LEU A 338 -6.27 4.75 -0.87
CA LEU A 338 -6.93 3.45 -0.85
C LEU A 338 -8.45 3.59 -0.87
N LEU A 339 -9.13 2.51 -1.21
CA LEU A 339 -10.57 2.35 -1.04
C LEU A 339 -10.83 1.65 0.31
N LEU A 340 -11.42 2.38 1.26
CA LEU A 340 -11.82 1.79 2.54
C LEU A 340 -13.17 1.10 2.38
N VAL A 341 -13.21 -0.18 2.71
CA VAL A 341 -14.44 -0.95 2.89
C VAL A 341 -14.49 -1.45 4.32
N ALA A 342 -15.61 -1.31 4.97
CA ALA A 342 -15.80 -1.85 6.30
C ALA A 342 -17.10 -2.65 6.40
N ALA A 343 -17.09 -3.66 7.25
CA ALA A 343 -18.27 -4.44 7.59
C ALA A 343 -18.49 -4.42 9.08
N MET A 344 -19.76 -4.27 9.49
CA MET A 344 -20.11 -4.35 10.90
C MET A 344 -21.50 -4.97 11.12
N ASN A 345 -21.72 -5.45 12.31
CA ASN A 345 -23.04 -5.85 12.76
C ASN A 345 -23.81 -4.62 13.27
N PRO A 346 -25.14 -4.60 13.18
CA PRO A 346 -25.95 -3.47 13.65
C PRO A 346 -25.99 -3.32 15.18
N CYS A 347 -25.58 -4.36 15.92
CA CYS A 347 -25.45 -4.36 17.38
C CYS A 347 -24.58 -5.54 17.82
N PRO A 348 -24.18 -5.66 19.12
CA PRO A 348 -23.33 -6.76 19.60
C PRO A 348 -23.87 -8.17 19.34
N CYS A 349 -25.19 -8.38 19.35
CA CYS A 349 -25.77 -9.70 19.02
C CYS A 349 -26.02 -9.91 17.52
N GLY A 350 -25.92 -8.85 16.71
CA GLY A 350 -26.09 -8.90 15.26
C GLY A 350 -27.51 -8.69 14.75
N GLU A 351 -28.55 -8.73 15.61
CA GLU A 351 -29.95 -8.73 15.19
C GLU A 351 -30.60 -7.32 15.08
N GLY A 352 -29.83 -6.25 15.29
CA GLY A 352 -30.25 -4.89 14.96
C GLY A 352 -31.41 -4.28 15.71
N GLY A 353 -31.78 -4.82 16.84
CA GLY A 353 -32.93 -4.34 17.62
C GLY A 353 -34.26 -4.90 17.14
N ALA A 354 -34.26 -5.88 16.23
CA ALA A 354 -35.48 -6.53 15.76
C ALA A 354 -36.29 -7.13 16.93
N PRO A 355 -37.60 -6.87 17.01
CA PRO A 355 -38.45 -7.39 18.11
C PRO A 355 -38.38 -8.93 18.17
N GLY A 356 -38.14 -9.48 19.35
CA GLY A 356 -38.10 -10.91 19.60
C GLY A 356 -36.80 -11.62 19.29
N SER A 357 -35.90 -11.06 18.46
CA SER A 357 -34.59 -11.65 18.13
C SER A 357 -33.42 -10.93 18.77
N CYS A 358 -33.45 -9.61 18.89
CA CYS A 358 -32.37 -8.83 19.50
C CYS A 358 -32.39 -8.91 21.02
N ARG A 359 -31.27 -9.38 21.63
CA ARG A 359 -31.13 -9.50 23.09
C ARG A 359 -30.37 -8.31 23.72
N CYS A 360 -29.98 -7.31 22.93
CA CYS A 360 -29.22 -6.17 23.41
C CYS A 360 -30.12 -5.13 24.08
N SER A 361 -29.75 -4.69 25.28
CA SER A 361 -30.38 -3.53 25.92
C SER A 361 -30.13 -2.25 25.10
N PRO A 362 -30.99 -1.23 25.19
CA PRO A 362 -30.77 0.07 24.56
C PRO A 362 -29.38 0.66 24.90
N ALA A 363 -28.99 0.55 26.18
CA ALA A 363 -27.68 1.01 26.64
C ALA A 363 -26.50 0.26 25.98
N ALA A 364 -26.62 -1.06 25.76
CA ALA A 364 -25.61 -1.86 25.07
C ALA A 364 -25.48 -1.45 23.59
N ARG A 365 -26.60 -1.22 22.90
CA ARG A 365 -26.65 -0.72 21.53
C ARG A 365 -26.02 0.67 21.41
N ALA A 366 -26.38 1.60 22.28
CA ALA A 366 -25.82 2.94 22.30
C ALA A 366 -24.29 2.94 22.57
N ARG A 367 -23.80 2.05 23.45
CA ARG A 367 -22.37 1.88 23.71
C ARG A 367 -21.64 1.33 22.50
N TYR A 368 -22.21 0.37 21.78
CA TYR A 368 -21.66 -0.20 20.57
C TYR A 368 -21.58 0.83 19.44
N ALA A 369 -22.66 1.60 19.23
CA ALA A 369 -22.67 2.68 18.24
C ALA A 369 -21.63 3.78 18.54
N ARG A 370 -21.37 4.07 19.83
CA ARG A 370 -20.36 5.06 20.25
C ARG A 370 -18.90 4.63 20.04
N ARG A 371 -18.62 3.34 19.75
CA ARG A 371 -17.28 2.90 19.37
C ARG A 371 -16.83 3.51 18.04
N LEU A 372 -17.77 3.85 17.16
CA LEU A 372 -17.49 4.56 15.93
C LEU A 372 -17.59 6.06 16.17
N SER A 373 -16.48 6.77 15.97
CA SER A 373 -16.51 8.23 16.04
C SER A 373 -17.32 8.80 14.86
N GLY A 374 -18.13 9.81 15.12
CA GLY A 374 -18.87 10.52 14.06
C GLY A 374 -17.99 10.93 12.89
N PRO A 375 -16.79 11.51 13.16
CA PRO A 375 -15.85 11.87 12.11
C PRO A 375 -15.37 10.71 11.24
N LEU A 376 -15.22 9.49 11.76
CA LEU A 376 -14.87 8.31 10.94
C LEU A 376 -16.07 7.86 10.09
N VAL A 377 -17.26 7.82 10.67
CA VAL A 377 -18.50 7.46 9.95
C VAL A 377 -18.75 8.41 8.78
N ASP A 378 -18.43 9.70 8.95
CA ASP A 378 -18.57 10.70 7.88
C ASP A 378 -17.59 10.50 6.71
N ARG A 379 -16.52 9.70 6.89
CA ARG A 379 -15.60 9.34 5.79
C ARG A 379 -16.18 8.28 4.85
N PHE A 380 -17.15 7.50 5.31
CA PHE A 380 -17.86 6.59 4.41
C PHE A 380 -18.84 7.39 3.54
N ASP A 381 -18.56 7.43 2.23
CA ASP A 381 -19.46 8.07 1.26
C ASP A 381 -20.77 7.30 1.14
N MET A 382 -20.68 5.98 1.26
CA MET A 382 -21.81 5.07 1.16
C MET A 382 -21.94 4.19 2.41
N ARG A 383 -23.19 3.97 2.82
CA ARG A 383 -23.56 3.13 3.95
C ARG A 383 -24.77 2.29 3.53
N VAL A 384 -24.58 0.99 3.48
CA VAL A 384 -25.56 0.07 2.89
C VAL A 384 -25.92 -1.02 3.87
N GLU A 385 -27.20 -1.21 4.08
CA GLU A 385 -27.71 -2.34 4.85
C GLU A 385 -27.71 -3.61 3.98
N VAL A 386 -27.11 -4.67 4.51
CA VAL A 386 -27.01 -5.98 3.88
C VAL A 386 -27.88 -6.94 4.67
N GLY A 387 -29.09 -7.22 4.19
CA GLY A 387 -30.01 -8.18 4.79
C GLY A 387 -29.56 -9.62 4.60
N ARG A 388 -30.24 -10.56 5.24
CA ARG A 388 -30.09 -11.98 4.88
C ARG A 388 -30.76 -12.19 3.51
N PRO A 389 -30.09 -12.88 2.56
CA PRO A 389 -30.70 -13.16 1.28
C PRO A 389 -31.93 -14.06 1.43
N GLU A 390 -32.91 -13.90 0.57
CA GLU A 390 -34.10 -14.75 0.54
C GLU A 390 -33.73 -16.20 0.21
N VAL A 391 -34.44 -17.15 0.82
CA VAL A 391 -34.18 -18.58 0.60
C VAL A 391 -34.33 -18.95 -0.88
N THR A 392 -35.28 -18.37 -1.57
CA THR A 392 -35.51 -18.54 -3.00
C THR A 392 -34.33 -18.06 -3.84
N GLU A 393 -33.72 -16.94 -3.50
CA GLU A 393 -32.53 -16.42 -4.16
C GLU A 393 -31.29 -17.31 -3.92
N LEU A 394 -31.12 -17.83 -2.69
CA LEU A 394 -30.03 -18.74 -2.35
C LEU A 394 -30.11 -20.07 -3.10
N LEU A 395 -31.33 -20.57 -3.32
CA LEU A 395 -31.58 -21.86 -3.99
C LEU A 395 -31.73 -21.70 -5.51
N SER A 396 -31.82 -20.49 -6.03
CA SER A 396 -31.90 -20.23 -7.46
C SER A 396 -30.66 -20.79 -8.18
N LYS A 397 -30.91 -21.43 -9.33
CA LYS A 397 -29.87 -21.87 -10.26
C LYS A 397 -29.46 -20.77 -11.24
N ASP A 398 -30.24 -19.68 -11.31
CA ASP A 398 -29.95 -18.56 -12.18
C ASP A 398 -28.72 -17.85 -11.62
N GLY A 399 -27.63 -17.84 -12.39
CA GLY A 399 -26.38 -17.20 -12.02
C GLY A 399 -26.59 -15.69 -11.91
N ALA A 400 -26.06 -15.11 -10.86
CA ALA A 400 -25.96 -13.66 -10.77
C ALA A 400 -24.90 -13.15 -11.79
N GLU A 401 -24.98 -11.88 -12.15
CA GLU A 401 -24.06 -11.23 -13.10
C GLU A 401 -22.58 -11.44 -12.69
N PRO A 402 -21.71 -11.89 -13.60
CA PRO A 402 -20.32 -12.21 -13.30
C PRO A 402 -19.44 -10.97 -13.12
N THR A 403 -18.30 -11.14 -12.44
CA THR A 403 -17.35 -10.05 -12.15
C THR A 403 -16.93 -9.28 -13.41
N HIS A 404 -16.67 -9.96 -14.54
CA HIS A 404 -16.13 -9.32 -15.73
C HIS A 404 -17.11 -8.34 -16.40
N GLU A 405 -18.40 -8.58 -16.36
CA GLU A 405 -19.43 -7.67 -16.89
C GLU A 405 -19.50 -6.39 -16.06
N VAL A 406 -19.54 -6.53 -14.73
CA VAL A 406 -19.54 -5.39 -13.81
C VAL A 406 -18.23 -4.60 -13.92
N ALA A 407 -17.09 -5.30 -13.98
CA ALA A 407 -15.76 -4.67 -14.15
C ALA A 407 -15.68 -3.86 -15.46
N THR A 408 -16.32 -4.32 -16.54
CA THR A 408 -16.38 -3.58 -17.81
C THR A 408 -17.11 -2.24 -17.65
N ARG A 409 -18.25 -2.21 -16.94
CA ARG A 409 -18.98 -0.96 -16.65
C ARG A 409 -18.19 -0.04 -15.72
N VAL A 410 -17.55 -0.61 -14.70
CA VAL A 410 -16.65 0.12 -13.79
C VAL A 410 -15.51 0.78 -14.57
N ALA A 411 -14.86 0.04 -15.47
CA ALA A 411 -13.76 0.58 -16.30
C ALA A 411 -14.25 1.71 -17.20
N ALA A 412 -15.43 1.58 -17.81
CA ALA A 412 -16.04 2.64 -18.63
C ALA A 412 -16.32 3.91 -17.82
N ALA A 413 -16.91 3.78 -16.62
CA ALA A 413 -17.18 4.92 -15.74
C ALA A 413 -15.87 5.60 -15.26
N ARG A 414 -14.83 4.82 -14.93
CA ARG A 414 -13.50 5.35 -14.57
C ARG A 414 -12.82 6.07 -15.74
N ALA A 415 -12.96 5.58 -16.96
CA ALA A 415 -12.46 6.27 -18.15
C ALA A 415 -13.12 7.66 -18.32
N VAL A 416 -14.40 7.78 -17.97
CA VAL A 416 -15.11 9.10 -17.96
C VAL A 416 -14.51 10.01 -16.88
N ALA A 417 -14.27 9.51 -15.66
CA ALA A 417 -13.64 10.26 -14.58
C ALA A 417 -12.22 10.74 -14.96
N THR A 418 -11.44 9.87 -15.63
CA THR A 418 -10.08 10.19 -16.10
C THR A 418 -10.11 11.34 -17.13
N ARG A 419 -11.07 11.38 -18.04
CA ARG A 419 -11.25 12.51 -18.97
C ARG A 419 -11.56 13.83 -18.25
N ARG A 420 -12.14 13.76 -17.04
CA ARG A 420 -12.35 14.93 -16.16
C ARG A 420 -11.11 15.32 -15.36
N GLY A 421 -10.00 14.60 -15.49
CA GLY A 421 -8.73 14.83 -14.78
C GLY A 421 -8.70 14.30 -13.35
N VAL A 422 -9.50 13.27 -13.03
CA VAL A 422 -9.46 12.55 -11.76
C VAL A 422 -9.49 11.04 -12.03
N GLN A 423 -8.85 10.23 -11.17
CA GLN A 423 -8.84 8.77 -11.34
C GLN A 423 -10.18 8.14 -10.94
N ALA A 424 -10.89 8.78 -10.02
CA ALA A 424 -12.19 8.36 -9.53
C ALA A 424 -12.99 9.59 -9.03
N ASN A 425 -14.30 9.53 -9.10
CA ASN A 425 -15.16 10.66 -8.74
C ASN A 425 -15.07 11.06 -7.26
N ALA A 426 -14.71 10.13 -6.35
CA ALA A 426 -14.46 10.45 -4.94
C ALA A 426 -13.33 11.48 -4.76
N GLN A 427 -12.40 11.58 -5.72
CA GLN A 427 -11.28 12.51 -5.71
C GLN A 427 -11.61 13.91 -6.29
N ILE A 428 -12.82 14.14 -6.78
CA ILE A 428 -13.22 15.44 -7.30
C ILE A 428 -13.13 16.46 -6.16
N PRO A 429 -12.28 17.51 -6.29
CA PRO A 429 -12.17 18.56 -5.29
C PRO A 429 -13.50 19.29 -5.09
N SER A 430 -13.81 19.71 -3.86
CA SER A 430 -15.10 20.35 -3.57
C SER A 430 -15.35 21.61 -4.39
N TRP A 431 -14.30 22.36 -4.73
CA TRP A 431 -14.40 23.58 -5.56
C TRP A 431 -14.73 23.29 -7.05
N ARG A 432 -14.50 22.04 -7.52
CA ARG A 432 -14.85 21.64 -8.89
C ARG A 432 -16.24 21.01 -9.00
N LEU A 433 -16.93 20.76 -7.89
CA LEU A 433 -18.21 20.04 -7.92
C LEU A 433 -19.29 20.80 -8.70
N ASP A 434 -19.26 22.13 -8.70
CA ASP A 434 -20.26 22.91 -9.44
C ASP A 434 -20.11 22.79 -10.95
N ASP A 435 -18.88 22.59 -11.43
CA ASP A 435 -18.58 22.41 -12.86
C ASP A 435 -18.76 20.95 -13.30
N VAL A 436 -18.32 20.00 -12.51
CA VAL A 436 -18.20 18.56 -12.87
C VAL A 436 -19.48 17.79 -12.54
N ALA A 437 -20.18 18.17 -11.48
CA ALA A 437 -21.40 17.54 -11.00
C ALA A 437 -22.51 18.58 -10.76
N PRO A 438 -22.88 19.40 -11.78
CA PRO A 438 -23.99 20.31 -11.66
C PRO A 438 -25.30 19.53 -11.47
N MET A 439 -26.25 20.10 -10.76
CA MET A 439 -27.57 19.51 -10.54
C MET A 439 -28.63 20.29 -11.34
N ASP A 440 -29.58 19.55 -11.88
CA ASP A 440 -30.78 20.19 -12.41
C ASP A 440 -31.61 20.89 -11.31
N ARG A 441 -32.62 21.61 -11.69
CA ARG A 441 -33.44 22.40 -10.74
C ARG A 441 -34.18 21.54 -9.73
N GLU A 442 -34.63 20.36 -10.13
CA GLU A 442 -35.41 19.47 -9.29
C GLU A 442 -34.50 18.68 -8.32
N ALA A 443 -33.36 18.19 -8.80
CA ALA A 443 -32.34 17.54 -7.96
C ALA A 443 -31.80 18.51 -6.90
N ARG A 444 -31.57 19.78 -7.26
CA ARG A 444 -31.15 20.81 -6.30
C ARG A 444 -32.22 21.02 -5.22
N ARG A 445 -33.49 21.10 -5.57
CA ARG A 445 -34.59 21.22 -4.60
C ARG A 445 -34.68 20.01 -3.67
N LEU A 446 -34.43 18.81 -4.18
CA LEU A 446 -34.38 17.59 -3.34
C LEU A 446 -33.28 17.69 -2.30
N VAL A 447 -32.07 18.06 -2.71
CA VAL A 447 -30.92 18.23 -1.81
C VAL A 447 -31.17 19.33 -0.78
N GLU A 448 -31.72 20.48 -1.17
CA GLU A 448 -32.08 21.57 -0.25
C GLU A 448 -33.08 21.12 0.82
N ARG A 449 -34.10 20.36 0.45
CA ARG A 449 -35.05 19.78 1.41
C ARG A 449 -34.37 18.82 2.41
N THR A 450 -33.43 17.98 1.92
CA THR A 450 -32.70 17.03 2.75
C THR A 450 -31.78 17.74 3.73
N LEU A 451 -31.12 18.83 3.29
CA LEU A 451 -30.28 19.67 4.15
C LEU A 451 -31.12 20.38 5.23
N ARG A 452 -32.27 20.99 4.87
CA ARG A 452 -33.16 21.67 5.82
C ARG A 452 -33.76 20.70 6.84
N ALA A 453 -33.97 19.45 6.45
CA ALA A 453 -34.40 18.38 7.37
C ALA A 453 -33.31 17.89 8.32
N GLY A 454 -32.09 18.42 8.25
CA GLY A 454 -30.96 18.00 9.08
C GLY A 454 -30.40 16.60 8.77
N ARG A 455 -30.86 15.97 7.69
CA ARG A 455 -30.45 14.62 7.27
C ARG A 455 -29.14 14.58 6.49
N LEU A 456 -28.57 15.74 6.15
CA LEU A 456 -27.36 15.87 5.36
C LEU A 456 -26.51 17.03 5.92
N THR A 457 -25.21 16.78 6.13
CA THR A 457 -24.24 17.80 6.51
C THR A 457 -23.61 18.45 5.27
N GLY A 458 -22.89 19.58 5.43
CA GLY A 458 -22.14 20.20 4.33
C GLY A 458 -21.10 19.26 3.70
N ARG A 459 -20.42 18.43 4.51
CA ARG A 459 -19.50 17.37 4.01
C ARG A 459 -20.29 16.29 3.26
N GLY A 460 -21.43 15.86 3.84
CA GLY A 460 -22.31 14.89 3.20
C GLY A 460 -22.82 15.35 1.84
N LEU A 461 -23.08 16.63 1.65
CA LEU A 461 -23.46 17.19 0.34
C LEU A 461 -22.40 16.93 -0.74
N GLY A 462 -21.13 17.17 -0.44
CA GLY A 462 -20.04 16.87 -1.38
C GLY A 462 -19.97 15.38 -1.72
N GLY A 463 -20.11 14.51 -0.71
CA GLY A 463 -20.13 13.04 -0.91
C GLY A 463 -21.30 12.61 -1.80
N ILE A 464 -22.53 13.05 -1.51
CA ILE A 464 -23.72 12.75 -2.33
C ILE A 464 -23.53 13.16 -3.79
N ARG A 465 -22.97 14.35 -4.06
CA ARG A 465 -22.73 14.82 -5.44
C ARG A 465 -21.71 13.96 -6.16
N ARG A 466 -20.63 13.52 -5.49
CA ARG A 466 -19.63 12.62 -6.06
C ARG A 466 -20.23 11.24 -6.35
N VAL A 467 -20.99 10.68 -5.42
CA VAL A 467 -21.69 9.40 -5.63
C VAL A 467 -22.72 9.50 -6.75
N ALA A 468 -23.56 10.57 -6.78
CA ALA A 468 -24.54 10.80 -7.83
C ALA A 468 -23.86 10.95 -9.21
N ARG A 469 -22.68 11.59 -9.28
CA ARG A 469 -21.90 11.66 -10.53
C ARG A 469 -21.43 10.27 -10.98
N THR A 470 -21.02 9.43 -10.05
CA THR A 470 -20.63 8.03 -10.38
C THR A 470 -21.83 7.23 -10.87
N VAL A 471 -23.00 7.37 -10.23
CA VAL A 471 -24.24 6.72 -10.69
C VAL A 471 -24.61 7.17 -12.10
N ALA A 472 -24.48 8.47 -12.38
CA ALA A 472 -24.73 9.02 -13.71
C ALA A 472 -23.72 8.52 -14.76
N ASP A 473 -22.45 8.40 -14.40
CA ASP A 473 -21.40 7.85 -15.30
C ASP A 473 -21.65 6.40 -15.63
N LEU A 474 -22.06 5.57 -14.65
CA LEU A 474 -22.44 4.16 -14.84
C LEU A 474 -23.68 4.04 -15.76
N ALA A 475 -24.58 5.02 -15.72
CA ALA A 475 -25.73 5.10 -16.61
C ALA A 475 -25.43 5.73 -17.99
N GLY A 476 -24.16 6.12 -18.26
CA GLY A 476 -23.77 6.80 -19.51
C GLY A 476 -24.31 8.22 -19.66
N HIS A 477 -24.64 8.90 -18.54
CA HIS A 477 -25.24 10.24 -18.57
C HIS A 477 -24.18 11.32 -18.32
N ASP A 478 -23.92 12.16 -19.31
CA ASP A 478 -22.92 13.24 -19.23
C ASP A 478 -23.50 14.62 -18.79
N GLY A 479 -24.83 14.74 -18.71
CA GLY A 479 -25.51 15.98 -18.36
C GLY A 479 -25.53 16.29 -16.86
N PRO A 480 -26.28 17.32 -16.44
CA PRO A 480 -26.53 17.67 -15.05
C PRO A 480 -27.16 16.49 -14.29
N LEU A 481 -26.83 16.38 -13.01
CA LEU A 481 -27.40 15.34 -12.13
C LEU A 481 -28.90 15.56 -11.98
N SER A 482 -29.67 14.53 -12.28
CA SER A 482 -31.13 14.52 -12.17
C SER A 482 -31.60 13.91 -10.84
N VAL A 483 -32.91 14.01 -10.54
CA VAL A 483 -33.51 13.46 -9.33
C VAL A 483 -33.19 11.97 -9.12
N PRO A 484 -33.29 11.07 -10.12
CA PRO A 484 -32.90 9.67 -9.96
C PRO A 484 -31.47 9.48 -9.46
N HIS A 485 -30.49 10.18 -10.04
CA HIS A 485 -29.08 10.08 -9.63
C HIS A 485 -28.88 10.48 -8.16
N VAL A 486 -29.49 11.59 -7.74
CA VAL A 486 -29.41 12.10 -6.37
C VAL A 486 -30.16 11.19 -5.40
N THR A 487 -31.34 10.68 -5.76
CA THR A 487 -32.11 9.76 -4.92
C THR A 487 -31.35 8.46 -4.68
N THR A 488 -30.74 7.91 -5.73
CA THR A 488 -29.87 6.72 -5.60
C THR A 488 -28.68 6.99 -4.69
N ALA A 489 -28.02 8.13 -4.85
CA ALA A 489 -26.90 8.50 -3.97
C ALA A 489 -27.33 8.67 -2.50
N LEU A 490 -28.50 9.25 -2.26
CA LEU A 490 -29.08 9.38 -0.91
C LEU A 490 -29.43 7.99 -0.33
N ALA A 491 -30.00 7.09 -1.12
CA ALA A 491 -30.30 5.71 -0.68
C ALA A 491 -29.02 4.94 -0.31
N LEU A 492 -27.94 5.11 -1.07
CA LEU A 492 -26.63 4.51 -0.77
C LEU A 492 -25.94 5.13 0.47
N ARG A 493 -26.42 6.27 0.98
CA ARG A 493 -25.92 6.94 2.19
C ARG A 493 -26.95 6.99 3.31
N ALA A 494 -27.97 6.16 3.28
CA ALA A 494 -28.95 6.11 4.36
C ALA A 494 -28.25 5.89 5.71
N GLU A 495 -28.71 6.58 6.75
CA GLU A 495 -28.21 6.32 8.09
C GLU A 495 -28.71 4.95 8.54
N PRO A 496 -27.83 4.03 8.91
CA PRO A 496 -28.24 2.75 9.44
C PRO A 496 -29.06 2.97 10.73
N THR A 497 -30.16 2.26 10.86
CA THR A 497 -31.15 2.41 11.96
C THR A 497 -30.54 2.32 13.37
N PHE A 498 -29.37 1.70 13.52
CA PHE A 498 -28.66 1.61 14.81
C PHE A 498 -27.92 2.90 15.20
N LEU A 499 -27.64 3.82 14.25
CA LEU A 499 -27.04 5.13 14.51
C LEU A 499 -28.08 6.16 14.93
N ASP A 500 -29.36 5.92 14.67
CA ASP A 500 -30.49 6.79 15.09
C ASP A 500 -30.68 6.87 16.61
N GLY A 501 -29.94 6.10 17.40
CA GLY A 501 -29.93 6.17 18.87
C GLY A 501 -29.42 7.52 19.45
N ARG A 502 -29.32 8.58 18.64
CA ARG A 502 -29.10 9.97 19.05
C ARG A 502 -30.39 10.71 19.45
N ALA A 503 -31.54 10.07 19.35
CA ALA A 503 -32.81 10.63 19.73
C ALA A 503 -33.46 9.77 20.80
N ALA A 504 -33.09 9.94 22.06
CA ALA A 504 -33.91 9.83 23.28
C ALA A 504 -33.13 10.44 24.45
#